data_ff43913dcbaa8fef403e5079dbf45c9d
#
_entry.id   ff43913dcbaa8fef403e5079dbf45c9d
#
_cell.length_a   1.000
_cell.length_b   1.000
_cell.length_c   1.000
_cell.angle_alpha   90.00
_cell.angle_beta   90.00
_cell.angle_gamma   90.00
#
_symmetry.space_group_name_H-M   'P 1'
#
loop_
_entity.id
_entity.type
_entity.pdbx_description
1 polymer ?
#
loop_
_entity_poly.entity_id
_entity_poly.type
_entity_poly.pdbx_seq_one_letter_code
_entity_poly.pdbx_strand_id
1 'polypeptide(L)'
;MAGCPSQTFTGITPAIKAFLEAKGAAAGMPIAGDTGSATTMGVTIQWAYDPTAETLTITCTDAPFFVPCSMVQTKVTELVESGKARLA
;
A
#
# COMPACT_ATOMS: atom_id res chain seq x y z
N MET A 1 18.19 0.22 -9.22
CA MET A 1 17.36 -0.28 -8.38
C MET A 1 17.15 0.48 -7.17
N ALA A 2 16.03 1.01 -6.98
CA ALA A 2 15.81 1.88 -5.90
C ALA A 2 14.63 1.40 -5.09
N GLY A 3 14.90 0.88 -3.93
CA GLY A 3 13.87 0.65 -2.95
C GLY A 3 13.55 1.94 -2.24
N CYS A 4 12.37 2.00 -1.64
CA CYS A 4 11.92 3.14 -0.87
C CYS A 4 11.76 2.74 0.59
N PRO A 5 11.85 3.69 1.53
CA PRO A 5 11.61 3.37 2.93
C PRO A 5 10.20 2.84 3.15
N SER A 6 10.07 1.93 4.10
CA SER A 6 8.76 1.40 4.47
C SER A 6 7.89 2.50 5.07
N GLN A 7 6.59 2.38 4.83
CA GLN A 7 5.60 3.25 5.46
C GLN A 7 4.71 2.37 6.33
N THR A 8 4.52 2.76 7.58
CA THR A 8 3.64 2.03 8.50
C THR A 8 2.46 2.92 8.86
N PHE A 9 1.27 2.37 8.68
CA PHE A 9 0.02 3.08 8.97
C PHE A 9 -0.69 2.37 10.12
N THR A 10 -1.23 3.12 11.06
CA THR A 10 -1.95 2.58 12.20
C THR A 10 -3.44 2.85 12.02
N GLY A 11 -4.26 2.18 12.83
CA GLY A 11 -5.71 2.36 12.76
C GLY A 11 -6.32 1.80 11.48
N ILE A 12 -5.69 0.81 10.88
CA ILE A 12 -6.19 0.17 9.66
C ILE A 12 -7.09 -0.97 10.06
N THR A 13 -8.39 -0.72 10.13
CA THR A 13 -9.36 -1.76 10.44
C THR A 13 -9.49 -2.73 9.27
N PRO A 14 -10.05 -3.92 9.49
CA PRO A 14 -10.30 -4.86 8.36
C PRO A 14 -11.15 -4.25 7.26
N ALA A 15 -12.09 -3.36 7.60
CA ALA A 15 -12.90 -2.69 6.59
C ALA A 15 -12.05 -1.76 5.71
N ILE A 16 -11.15 -1.01 6.33
CA ILE A 16 -10.23 -0.14 5.59
C ILE A 16 -9.31 -0.99 4.70
N LYS A 17 -8.82 -2.10 5.24
CA LYS A 17 -7.98 -2.98 4.45
C LYS A 17 -8.73 -3.51 3.21
N ALA A 18 -9.98 -3.91 3.37
CA ALA A 18 -10.78 -4.36 2.24
C ALA A 18 -10.97 -3.26 1.20
N PHE A 19 -11.16 -2.03 1.65
CA PHE A 19 -11.25 -0.88 0.75
C PHE A 19 -9.96 -0.72 -0.05
N LEU A 20 -8.82 -0.84 0.63
CA LEU A 20 -7.52 -0.71 -0.04
C LEU A 20 -7.29 -1.84 -1.04
N GLU A 21 -7.72 -3.05 -0.72
CA GLU A 21 -7.62 -4.17 -1.65
C GLU A 21 -8.44 -3.91 -2.91
N ALA A 22 -9.65 -3.39 -2.75
CA ALA A 22 -10.49 -3.09 -3.90
C ALA A 22 -9.90 -1.98 -4.76
N LYS A 23 -9.33 -0.96 -4.13
CA LYS A 23 -8.70 0.14 -4.87
C LYS A 23 -7.43 -0.34 -5.58
N GLY A 24 -6.65 -1.19 -4.93
CA GLY A 24 -5.46 -1.76 -5.56
C GLY A 24 -5.81 -2.59 -6.78
N ALA A 25 -6.83 -3.43 -6.67
CA ALA A 25 -7.27 -4.26 -7.79
C ALA A 25 -7.74 -3.39 -8.96
N ALA A 26 -8.48 -2.32 -8.66
CA ALA A 26 -8.96 -1.41 -9.70
C ALA A 26 -7.80 -0.69 -10.40
N ALA A 27 -6.69 -0.49 -9.70
CA ALA A 27 -5.51 0.18 -10.25
C ALA A 27 -4.54 -0.80 -10.94
N GLY A 28 -4.90 -2.08 -11.01
CA GLY A 28 -4.03 -3.09 -11.63
C GLY A 28 -2.97 -3.62 -10.68
N MET A 29 -3.09 -3.34 -9.39
CA MET A 29 -2.15 -3.83 -8.38
C MET A 29 -2.93 -4.66 -7.36
N PRO A 30 -3.15 -5.95 -7.64
CA PRO A 30 -3.98 -6.76 -6.75
C PRO A 30 -3.28 -6.99 -5.42
N ILE A 31 -3.85 -6.41 -4.38
CA ILE A 31 -3.37 -6.56 -3.01
C ILE A 31 -4.34 -7.51 -2.33
N ALA A 32 -3.87 -8.69 -1.94
CA ALA A 32 -4.74 -9.67 -1.31
C ALA A 32 -4.00 -10.36 -0.18
N GLY A 33 -4.72 -10.69 0.89
CA GLY A 33 -4.13 -11.34 2.04
C GLY A 33 -3.41 -10.36 2.95
N ASP A 34 -2.90 -10.87 4.07
CA ASP A 34 -2.25 -10.03 5.07
C ASP A 34 -0.81 -9.68 4.70
N THR A 35 -0.17 -10.52 3.89
CA THR A 35 1.17 -10.26 3.39
C THR A 35 1.26 -10.64 1.93
N GLY A 36 2.11 -9.97 1.20
CA GLY A 36 2.31 -10.31 -0.19
C GLY A 36 3.08 -9.23 -0.93
N SER A 37 3.14 -9.38 -2.25
CA SER A 37 3.76 -8.39 -3.11
C SER A 37 3.04 -8.37 -4.45
N ALA A 38 3.11 -7.24 -5.13
CA ALA A 38 2.56 -7.08 -6.46
C ALA A 38 3.42 -6.12 -7.25
N THR A 39 3.48 -6.33 -8.55
CA THR A 39 4.25 -5.49 -9.45
C THR A 39 3.34 -4.97 -10.54
N THR A 40 3.39 -3.68 -10.80
CA THR A 40 2.70 -3.09 -11.93
C THR A 40 3.56 -1.97 -12.49
N MET A 41 3.70 -1.93 -13.82
CA MET A 41 4.44 -0.89 -14.53
C MET A 41 5.86 -0.69 -13.98
N GLY A 42 6.51 -1.78 -13.56
CA GLY A 42 7.87 -1.73 -13.04
C GLY A 42 7.99 -1.34 -11.57
N VAL A 43 6.87 -1.08 -10.91
CA VAL A 43 6.87 -0.75 -9.48
C VAL A 43 6.44 -1.99 -8.70
N THR A 44 7.24 -2.40 -7.74
CA THR A 44 6.96 -3.55 -6.89
C THR A 44 6.66 -3.06 -5.48
N ILE A 45 5.51 -3.45 -4.96
CA ILE A 45 5.06 -3.08 -3.62
C ILE A 45 4.91 -4.36 -2.81
N GLN A 46 5.43 -4.33 -1.58
CA GLN A 46 5.20 -5.39 -0.60
C GLN A 46 4.35 -4.82 0.51
N TRP A 47 3.50 -5.65 1.09
CA TRP A 47 2.66 -5.22 2.21
C TRP A 47 2.66 -6.27 3.29
N ALA A 48 2.46 -5.81 4.53
CA ALA A 48 2.27 -6.66 5.69
C ALA A 48 1.22 -6.01 6.57
N TYR A 49 0.12 -6.72 6.80
CA TYR A 49 -0.98 -6.22 7.60
C TYR A 49 -1.10 -7.05 8.87
N ASP A 50 -1.18 -6.39 10.01
CA ASP A 50 -1.40 -7.04 11.30
C ASP A 50 -2.81 -6.69 11.77
N PRO A 51 -3.77 -7.61 11.64
CA PRO A 51 -5.15 -7.31 12.04
C PRO A 51 -5.32 -7.13 13.54
N THR A 52 -4.44 -7.69 14.34
CA THR A 52 -4.51 -7.54 15.80
C THR A 52 -4.11 -6.12 16.20
N ALA A 53 -3.00 -5.64 15.66
CA ALA A 53 -2.53 -4.28 15.92
C ALA A 53 -3.17 -3.26 15.02
N GLU A 54 -3.87 -3.69 13.97
CA GLU A 54 -4.46 -2.82 12.95
C GLU A 54 -3.42 -1.93 12.29
N THR A 55 -2.25 -2.50 12.02
CA THR A 55 -1.17 -1.79 11.34
C THR A 55 -0.93 -2.38 9.96
N LEU A 56 -0.65 -1.50 9.02
CA LEU A 56 -0.32 -1.89 7.65
C LEU A 56 1.01 -1.26 7.30
N THR A 57 1.98 -2.10 6.92
CA THR A 57 3.29 -1.64 6.47
C THR A 57 3.38 -1.87 4.98
N ILE A 58 3.72 -0.83 4.24
CA ILE A 58 3.87 -0.90 2.80
C ILE A 58 5.27 -0.47 2.44
N THR A 59 5.93 -1.28 1.60
CA THR A 59 7.28 -1.01 1.15
C THR A 59 7.32 -1.11 -0.35
N CYS A 60 7.84 -0.06 -1.01
CA CYS A 60 8.16 -0.13 -2.42
C CYS A 60 9.57 -0.68 -2.54
N THR A 61 9.70 -1.92 -3.00
CA THR A 61 11.00 -2.58 -3.05
C THR A 61 11.72 -2.33 -4.37
N ASP A 62 11.01 -1.88 -5.40
CA ASP A 62 11.59 -1.58 -6.68
C ASP A 62 10.73 -0.60 -7.43
N ALA A 63 11.36 0.31 -8.16
CA ALA A 63 10.65 1.28 -8.98
C ALA A 63 11.58 1.73 -10.10
N PRO A 64 11.01 2.10 -11.28
CA PRO A 64 11.82 2.67 -12.34
C PRO A 64 12.48 3.97 -11.89
N PHE A 65 13.62 4.27 -12.50
CA PHE A 65 14.39 5.45 -12.09
C PHE A 65 13.60 6.76 -12.27
N PHE A 66 12.62 6.76 -13.17
CA PHE A 66 11.82 7.96 -13.40
C PHE A 66 10.61 8.07 -12.47
N VAL A 67 10.46 7.12 -11.52
CA VAL A 67 9.40 7.16 -10.53
C VAL A 67 10.07 7.39 -9.17
N PRO A 68 10.03 8.60 -8.63
CA PRO A 68 10.68 8.88 -7.34
C PRO A 68 9.89 8.27 -6.18
N CYS A 69 10.59 7.94 -5.10
CA CYS A 69 9.97 7.40 -3.91
C CYS A 69 8.88 8.32 -3.35
N SER A 70 9.09 9.63 -3.43
CA SER A 70 8.09 10.58 -2.92
C SER A 70 6.77 10.45 -3.65
N MET A 71 6.81 10.18 -4.96
CA MET A 71 5.57 9.97 -5.72
C MET A 71 4.85 8.71 -5.26
N VAL A 72 5.59 7.61 -5.08
CA VAL A 72 5.00 6.35 -4.62
C VAL A 72 4.41 6.52 -3.23
N GLN A 73 5.17 7.14 -2.32
CA GLN A 73 4.74 7.34 -0.95
C GLN A 73 3.51 8.24 -0.87
N THR A 74 3.47 9.28 -1.69
CA THR A 74 2.32 10.18 -1.72
C THR A 74 1.07 9.44 -2.17
N LYS A 75 1.18 8.62 -3.22
CA LYS A 75 0.03 7.85 -3.70
C LYS A 75 -0.47 6.86 -2.67
N VAL A 76 0.45 6.17 -2.01
CA VAL A 76 0.08 5.22 -0.95
C VAL A 76 -0.61 5.94 0.19
N THR A 77 -0.06 7.07 0.62
CA THR A 77 -0.64 7.84 1.72
C THR A 77 -2.04 8.35 1.36
N GLU A 78 -2.22 8.88 0.15
CA GLU A 78 -3.53 9.36 -0.31
C GLU A 78 -4.55 8.24 -0.28
N LEU A 79 -4.17 7.06 -0.73
CA LEU A 79 -5.07 5.92 -0.77
C LEU A 79 -5.48 5.50 0.64
N VAL A 80 -4.52 5.42 1.55
CA VAL A 80 -4.78 5.03 2.94
C VAL A 80 -5.66 6.08 3.63
N GLU A 81 -5.36 7.36 3.44
CA GLU A 81 -6.16 8.43 4.05
C GLU A 81 -7.58 8.44 3.51
N SER A 82 -7.77 8.16 2.22
CA SER A 82 -9.10 8.02 1.65
C SER A 82 -9.89 6.93 2.35
N GLY A 83 -9.27 5.78 2.59
CA GLY A 83 -9.92 4.69 3.28
C GLY A 83 -10.31 5.04 4.70
N LYS A 84 -9.40 5.70 5.42
CA LYS A 84 -9.67 6.13 6.79
C LYS A 84 -10.80 7.15 6.83
N ALA A 85 -10.81 8.10 5.90
CA ALA A 85 -11.85 9.13 5.88
C ALA A 85 -13.23 8.55 5.61
N ARG A 86 -13.30 7.46 4.84
CA ARG A 86 -14.58 6.87 4.46
C ARG A 86 -15.10 5.86 5.47
N LEU A 87 -14.21 5.15 6.13
CA LEU A 87 -14.57 3.98 6.91
C LEU A 87 -14.21 4.07 8.40
N ALA A 88 -13.55 5.14 8.79
CA ALA A 88 -13.19 5.33 10.19
C ALA A 88 -14.32 5.96 10.98
#